data_6def8d67d34ae8d6dee5bd9cdb602a0b
#
_entry.id   6def8d67d34ae8d6dee5bd9cdb602a0b
#
_cell.length_a   1.000
_cell.length_b   1.000
_cell.length_c   1.000
_cell.angle_alpha   90.00
_cell.angle_beta   90.00
_cell.angle_gamma   90.00
#
_symmetry.space_group_name_H-M   'P 1'
#
loop_
_entity.id
_entity.type
_entity.pdbx_description
1 polymer ?
#
loop_
_entity_poly.entity_id
_entity_poly.type
_entity_poly.pdbx_seq_one_letter_code
_entity_poly.pdbx_strand_id
1 'polypeptide(L)'
;MSEQRPSVSVRYYLNLEESQDGFALITFGKKTFSRFLTPVISIAIILWGIYLGFSGVGRYYVALGAFFLIMQAVMRYWLLPMLFKRQFVRYQFGKSEQGIDLYQDHFELYAAGKKQSAQYAEVQSFAVGKLTYMLELKSHTVVIVPKRAFSNSADQTKFENSFKK
;
A
#
# COMPACT_ATOMS: atom_id res chain seq x y z
N MET A 1 35.17 -16.34 1.50
CA MET A 1 33.73 -15.96 1.39
C MET A 1 33.61 -15.24 0.07
N SER A 2 33.00 -15.90 -0.93
CA SER A 2 32.78 -15.28 -2.23
C SER A 2 31.71 -14.18 -2.06
N GLU A 3 32.10 -12.93 -2.24
CA GLU A 3 31.15 -11.83 -2.38
C GLU A 3 30.27 -12.11 -3.60
N GLN A 4 29.11 -12.68 -3.35
CA GLN A 4 28.11 -12.84 -4.39
C GLN A 4 27.65 -11.43 -4.80
N ARG A 5 27.87 -11.06 -6.05
CA ARG A 5 27.37 -9.80 -6.58
C ARG A 5 25.85 -9.87 -6.66
N PRO A 6 25.14 -8.82 -6.17
CA PRO A 6 23.69 -8.80 -6.28
C PRO A 6 23.26 -8.82 -7.75
N SER A 7 22.24 -9.59 -8.07
CA SER A 7 21.65 -9.67 -9.42
C SER A 7 20.90 -8.40 -9.80
N VAL A 8 20.35 -7.72 -8.81
CA VAL A 8 19.69 -6.40 -8.91
C VAL A 8 20.04 -5.63 -7.63
N SER A 9 20.46 -4.39 -7.77
CA SER A 9 20.73 -3.49 -6.64
C SER A 9 20.12 -2.14 -6.92
N VAL A 10 19.27 -1.67 -6.03
CA VAL A 10 18.63 -0.35 -6.14
C VAL A 10 18.75 0.43 -4.84
N ARG A 11 18.99 1.74 -4.98
CA ARG A 11 19.04 2.71 -3.88
C ARG A 11 18.14 3.88 -4.25
N TYR A 12 17.37 4.36 -3.28
CA TYR A 12 16.39 5.41 -3.54
C TYR A 12 15.99 6.16 -2.27
N TYR A 13 15.44 7.33 -2.49
CA TYR A 13 14.70 8.10 -1.48
C TYR A 13 13.24 8.10 -1.87
N LEU A 14 12.35 7.79 -0.96
CA LEU A 14 10.92 7.77 -1.23
C LEU A 14 10.35 9.18 -1.31
N ASN A 15 9.59 9.46 -2.37
CA ASN A 15 8.80 10.67 -2.48
C ASN A 15 7.44 10.49 -1.77
N LEU A 16 6.76 11.60 -1.47
CA LEU A 16 5.45 11.57 -0.82
C LEU A 16 4.42 10.76 -1.63
N GLU A 17 4.37 10.96 -2.95
CA GLU A 17 3.43 10.26 -3.84
C GLU A 17 3.69 8.76 -3.90
N GLU A 18 4.94 8.34 -3.97
CA GLU A 18 5.35 6.94 -3.94
C GLU A 18 5.02 6.27 -2.61
N SER A 19 5.27 6.98 -1.52
CA SER A 19 4.91 6.50 -0.20
C SER A 19 3.40 6.35 -0.03
N GLN A 20 2.61 7.28 -0.60
CA GLN A 20 1.14 7.19 -0.62
C GLN A 20 0.65 6.01 -1.46
N ASP A 21 1.23 5.79 -2.65
CA ASP A 21 0.90 4.64 -3.50
C ASP A 21 1.20 3.32 -2.79
N GLY A 22 2.38 3.18 -2.20
CA GLY A 22 2.77 1.99 -1.44
C GLY A 22 1.90 1.76 -0.20
N PHE A 23 1.58 2.81 0.55
CA PHE A 23 0.69 2.72 1.71
C PHE A 23 -0.75 2.35 1.32
N ALA A 24 -1.24 2.87 0.19
CA ALA A 24 -2.55 2.49 -0.34
C ALA A 24 -2.59 0.99 -0.70
N LEU A 25 -1.49 0.42 -1.20
CA LEU A 25 -1.37 -1.02 -1.46
C LEU A 25 -1.46 -1.86 -0.19
N ILE A 26 -0.83 -1.42 0.91
CA ILE A 26 -0.91 -2.10 2.20
C ILE A 26 -2.35 -2.08 2.72
N THR A 27 -2.95 -0.89 2.71
CA THR A 27 -4.27 -0.68 3.33
C THR A 27 -5.40 -1.30 2.51
N PHE A 28 -5.30 -1.25 1.18
CA PHE A 28 -6.38 -1.61 0.27
C PHE A 28 -6.05 -2.78 -0.66
N GLY A 29 -4.76 -3.17 -0.80
CA GLY A 29 -4.32 -4.15 -1.78
C GLY A 29 -4.76 -5.59 -1.48
N LYS A 30 -4.91 -5.95 -0.21
CA LYS A 30 -5.20 -7.34 0.20
C LYS A 30 -6.67 -7.76 0.06
N LYS A 31 -7.63 -6.83 0.06
CA LYS A 31 -9.08 -7.16 0.03
C LYS A 31 -9.85 -6.13 -0.80
N THR A 32 -9.77 -6.23 -2.09
CA THR A 32 -10.60 -5.43 -3.03
C THR A 32 -12.10 -5.52 -2.68
N PHE A 33 -12.56 -6.68 -2.25
CA PHE A 33 -13.96 -6.90 -1.85
C PHE A 33 -14.36 -6.07 -0.62
N SER A 34 -13.52 -6.03 0.42
CA SER A 34 -13.80 -5.24 1.64
C SER A 34 -13.87 -3.73 1.36
N ARG A 35 -13.22 -3.27 0.29
CA ARG A 35 -13.24 -1.88 -0.15
C ARG A 35 -14.62 -1.42 -0.63
N PHE A 36 -15.38 -2.32 -1.22
CA PHE A 36 -16.72 -2.05 -1.79
C PHE A 36 -17.84 -2.45 -0.83
N LEU A 37 -17.57 -3.29 0.15
CA LEU A 37 -18.58 -3.81 1.06
C LEU A 37 -19.32 -2.69 1.81
N THR A 38 -18.59 -1.75 2.38
CA THR A 38 -19.16 -0.67 3.19
C THR A 38 -20.01 0.32 2.35
N PRO A 39 -19.54 0.80 1.16
CA PRO A 39 -20.42 1.58 0.27
C PRO A 39 -21.66 0.83 -0.16
N VAL A 40 -21.55 -0.46 -0.48
CA VAL A 40 -22.70 -1.29 -0.89
C VAL A 40 -23.73 -1.39 0.24
N ILE A 41 -23.30 -1.62 1.48
CA ILE A 41 -24.18 -1.66 2.65
C ILE A 41 -24.88 -0.30 2.83
N SER A 42 -24.15 0.80 2.71
CA SER A 42 -24.72 2.15 2.85
C SER A 42 -25.79 2.44 1.79
N ILE A 43 -25.53 2.02 0.54
CA ILE A 43 -26.52 2.13 -0.56
C ILE A 43 -27.73 1.26 -0.28
N ALA A 44 -27.55 0.02 0.20
CA ALA A 44 -28.64 -0.87 0.56
C ALA A 44 -29.54 -0.27 1.66
N ILE A 45 -28.95 0.39 2.67
CA ILE A 45 -29.69 1.09 3.73
C ILE A 45 -30.51 2.25 3.13
N ILE A 46 -29.96 3.02 2.19
CA ILE A 46 -30.68 4.11 1.52
C ILE A 46 -31.87 3.55 0.73
N LEU A 47 -31.66 2.51 -0.08
CA LEU A 47 -32.71 1.89 -0.89
C LEU A 47 -33.82 1.32 -0.01
N TRP A 48 -33.47 0.68 1.10
CA TRP A 48 -34.44 0.21 2.09
C TRP A 48 -35.26 1.36 2.69
N GLY A 49 -34.58 2.48 3.02
CA GLY A 49 -35.25 3.68 3.52
C GLY A 49 -36.27 4.26 2.51
N ILE A 50 -35.88 4.29 1.23
CA ILE A 50 -36.78 4.73 0.14
C ILE A 50 -37.98 3.79 0.04
N TYR A 51 -37.77 2.47 0.11
CA TYR A 51 -38.86 1.47 0.07
C TYR A 51 -39.86 1.64 1.22
N LEU A 52 -39.39 1.98 2.43
CA LEU A 52 -40.24 2.23 3.61
C LEU A 52 -41.03 3.55 3.54
N GLY A 53 -40.72 4.41 2.57
CA GLY A 53 -41.38 5.69 2.34
C GLY A 53 -40.84 6.85 3.18
N PHE A 54 -40.88 8.05 2.60
CA PHE A 54 -40.30 9.26 3.22
C PHE A 54 -41.17 9.84 4.36
N SER A 55 -42.41 9.46 4.47
CA SER A 55 -43.34 10.00 5.47
C SER A 55 -43.18 9.41 6.87
N GLY A 56 -42.30 8.43 7.05
CA GLY A 56 -42.14 7.71 8.32
C GLY A 56 -40.69 7.43 8.68
N VAL A 57 -40.46 6.19 9.10
CA VAL A 57 -39.14 5.71 9.54
C VAL A 57 -38.12 5.70 8.40
N GLY A 58 -38.56 5.58 7.13
CA GLY A 58 -37.69 5.49 5.96
C GLY A 58 -36.73 6.68 5.80
N ARG A 59 -37.18 7.90 6.16
CA ARG A 59 -36.31 9.11 6.13
C ARG A 59 -35.05 8.98 6.99
N TYR A 60 -35.16 8.31 8.13
CA TYR A 60 -34.00 8.11 9.03
C TYR A 60 -33.00 7.12 8.43
N TYR A 61 -33.46 6.08 7.75
CA TYR A 61 -32.59 5.13 7.04
C TYR A 61 -31.88 5.80 5.86
N VAL A 62 -32.58 6.64 5.08
CA VAL A 62 -31.96 7.41 4.00
C VAL A 62 -30.90 8.38 4.55
N ALA A 63 -31.22 9.12 5.61
CA ALA A 63 -30.28 10.04 6.26
C ALA A 63 -29.06 9.29 6.82
N LEU A 64 -29.26 8.15 7.48
CA LEU A 64 -28.19 7.33 8.03
C LEU A 64 -27.27 6.76 6.95
N GLY A 65 -27.83 6.20 5.87
CA GLY A 65 -27.06 5.67 4.76
C GLY A 65 -26.26 6.75 4.03
N ALA A 66 -26.87 7.93 3.80
CA ALA A 66 -26.21 9.08 3.22
C ALA A 66 -25.06 9.59 4.11
N PHE A 67 -25.27 9.67 5.42
CA PHE A 67 -24.24 10.03 6.40
C PHE A 67 -23.05 9.09 6.33
N PHE A 68 -23.28 7.77 6.30
CA PHE A 68 -22.19 6.79 6.18
C PHE A 68 -21.42 6.92 4.86
N LEU A 69 -22.11 7.18 3.72
CA LEU A 69 -21.44 7.39 2.44
C LEU A 69 -20.55 8.64 2.46
N ILE A 70 -21.05 9.75 3.00
CA ILE A 70 -20.29 11.00 3.12
C ILE A 70 -19.09 10.80 4.04
N MET A 71 -19.30 10.17 5.19
CA MET A 71 -18.23 9.92 6.16
C MET A 71 -17.12 9.04 5.58
N GLN A 72 -17.47 8.00 4.81
CA GLN A 72 -16.51 7.17 4.10
C GLN A 72 -15.73 7.95 3.04
N ALA A 73 -16.41 8.82 2.29
CA ALA A 73 -15.75 9.67 1.30
C ALA A 73 -14.75 10.63 1.97
N VAL A 74 -15.16 11.30 3.04
CA VAL A 74 -14.29 12.20 3.82
C VAL A 74 -13.09 11.47 4.39
N MET A 75 -13.31 10.30 5.02
CA MET A 75 -12.22 9.48 5.55
C MET A 75 -11.22 9.09 4.46
N ARG A 76 -11.70 8.63 3.32
CA ARG A 76 -10.86 8.06 2.27
C ARG A 76 -10.11 9.11 1.46
N TYR A 77 -10.79 10.20 1.08
CA TYR A 77 -10.23 11.18 0.14
C TYR A 77 -9.59 12.36 0.83
N TRP A 78 -9.93 12.63 2.07
CA TRP A 78 -9.44 13.80 2.79
C TRP A 78 -8.63 13.45 4.04
N LEU A 79 -9.21 12.67 4.96
CA LEU A 79 -8.57 12.42 6.26
C LEU A 79 -7.34 11.53 6.16
N LEU A 80 -7.44 10.38 5.48
CA LEU A 80 -6.32 9.45 5.33
C LEU A 80 -5.12 10.07 4.61
N PRO A 81 -5.26 10.77 3.46
CA PRO A 81 -4.14 11.44 2.81
C PRO A 81 -3.52 12.53 3.68
N MET A 82 -4.35 13.28 4.42
CA MET A 82 -3.88 14.34 5.33
C MET A 82 -3.07 13.77 6.50
N LEU A 83 -3.55 12.71 7.15
CA LEU A 83 -2.83 12.04 8.24
C LEU A 83 -1.53 11.43 7.75
N PHE A 84 -1.56 10.78 6.59
CA PHE A 84 -0.38 10.20 5.98
C PHE A 84 0.68 11.27 5.67
N LYS A 85 0.28 12.40 5.07
CA LYS A 85 1.20 13.52 4.80
C LYS A 85 1.86 14.04 6.08
N ARG A 86 1.10 14.17 7.16
CA ARG A 86 1.66 14.58 8.46
C ARG A 86 2.66 13.56 9.01
N GLN A 87 2.37 12.28 8.91
CA GLN A 87 3.28 11.21 9.35
C GLN A 87 4.53 11.16 8.49
N PHE A 88 4.41 11.28 7.17
CA PHE A 88 5.55 11.30 6.24
C PHE A 88 6.56 12.39 6.60
N VAL A 89 6.07 13.61 6.85
CA VAL A 89 6.93 14.73 7.25
C VAL A 89 7.54 14.51 8.64
N ARG A 90 6.75 14.02 9.60
CA ARG A 90 7.19 13.80 10.98
C ARG A 90 8.27 12.75 11.09
N TYR A 91 8.15 11.65 10.36
CA TYR A 91 9.12 10.53 10.39
C TYR A 91 10.24 10.67 9.35
N GLN A 92 10.25 11.76 8.58
CA GLN A 92 11.30 12.07 7.60
C GLN A 92 11.58 10.91 6.61
N PHE A 93 10.55 10.16 6.22
CA PHE A 93 10.71 9.01 5.32
C PHE A 93 11.44 9.33 4.01
N GLY A 94 11.26 10.54 3.47
CA GLY A 94 11.96 10.98 2.26
C GLY A 94 13.43 11.36 2.44
N LYS A 95 13.94 11.40 3.69
CA LYS A 95 15.35 11.76 3.98
C LYS A 95 16.24 10.55 4.22
N SER A 96 15.66 9.38 4.47
CA SER A 96 16.40 8.14 4.67
C SER A 96 16.61 7.45 3.34
N GLU A 97 17.86 7.16 2.99
CA GLU A 97 18.18 6.29 1.87
C GLU A 97 17.69 4.89 2.17
N GLN A 98 16.97 4.32 1.22
CA GLN A 98 16.49 2.95 1.25
C GLN A 98 17.03 2.19 0.04
N GLY A 99 17.06 0.87 0.14
CA GLY A 99 17.51 0.06 -0.96
C GLY A 99 17.18 -1.40 -0.79
N ILE A 100 17.30 -2.14 -1.88
CA ILE A 100 17.17 -3.58 -1.90
C ILE A 100 18.22 -4.16 -2.84
N ASP A 101 18.89 -5.20 -2.37
CA ASP A 101 19.85 -5.98 -3.12
C ASP A 101 19.33 -7.41 -3.24
N LEU A 102 19.15 -7.90 -4.46
CA LEU A 102 18.69 -9.26 -4.72
C LEU A 102 19.86 -10.19 -4.98
N TYR A 103 19.88 -11.30 -4.27
CA TYR A 103 20.78 -12.43 -4.48
C TYR A 103 19.98 -13.66 -4.97
N GLN A 104 20.64 -14.78 -5.24
CA GLN A 104 19.95 -15.98 -5.75
C GLN A 104 19.04 -16.64 -4.73
N ASP A 105 19.42 -16.64 -3.46
CA ASP A 105 18.78 -17.37 -2.34
C ASP A 105 18.12 -16.44 -1.31
N HIS A 106 18.55 -15.18 -1.24
CA HIS A 106 18.06 -14.20 -0.28
C HIS A 106 18.05 -12.78 -0.88
N PHE A 107 17.57 -11.83 -0.14
CA PHE A 107 17.69 -10.42 -0.46
C PHE A 107 18.06 -9.61 0.78
N GLU A 108 18.74 -8.50 0.57
CA GLU A 108 19.12 -7.57 1.62
C GLU A 108 18.31 -6.28 1.49
N LEU A 109 17.78 -5.83 2.60
CA LEU A 109 17.11 -4.54 2.73
C LEU A 109 18.07 -3.54 3.35
N TYR A 110 18.12 -2.36 2.78
CA TYR A 110 18.91 -1.25 3.26
C TYR A 110 18.00 -0.11 3.69
N ALA A 111 18.08 0.32 4.94
CA ALA A 111 17.32 1.44 5.44
C ALA A 111 18.11 2.18 6.53
N ALA A 112 18.27 3.49 6.39
CA ALA A 112 18.92 4.37 7.36
C ALA A 112 20.30 3.85 7.84
N GLY A 113 21.12 3.33 6.92
CA GLY A 113 22.46 2.82 7.22
C GLY A 113 22.50 1.41 7.81
N LYS A 114 21.35 0.77 8.01
CA LYS A 114 21.27 -0.62 8.50
C LYS A 114 20.93 -1.57 7.35
N LYS A 115 21.58 -2.73 7.36
CA LYS A 115 21.28 -3.83 6.45
C LYS A 115 20.54 -4.92 7.20
N GLN A 116 19.50 -5.46 6.59
CA GLN A 116 18.75 -6.60 7.08
C GLN A 116 18.64 -7.62 5.95
N SER A 117 19.14 -8.82 6.17
CA SER A 117 18.97 -9.94 5.25
C SER A 117 17.63 -10.62 5.50
N ALA A 118 16.93 -11.02 4.43
CA ALA A 118 15.69 -11.75 4.47
C ALA A 118 15.64 -12.78 3.34
N GLN A 119 14.96 -13.89 3.57
CA GLN A 119 14.75 -14.93 2.56
C GLN A 119 13.49 -14.66 1.76
N TYR A 120 13.45 -15.09 0.50
CA TYR A 120 12.25 -14.99 -0.35
C TYR A 120 11.03 -15.70 0.28
N ALA A 121 11.26 -16.75 1.08
CA ALA A 121 10.21 -17.46 1.81
C ALA A 121 9.56 -16.64 2.96
N GLU A 122 10.23 -15.57 3.39
CA GLU A 122 9.72 -14.65 4.42
C GLU A 122 8.77 -13.59 3.85
N VAL A 123 8.69 -13.46 2.53
CA VAL A 123 7.75 -12.55 1.89
C VAL A 123 6.33 -13.10 2.03
N GLN A 124 5.50 -12.36 2.75
CA GLN A 124 4.10 -12.69 3.00
C GLN A 124 3.20 -12.23 1.86
N SER A 125 3.45 -11.04 1.33
CA SER A 125 2.71 -10.51 0.17
C SER A 125 3.57 -9.58 -0.67
N PHE A 126 3.30 -9.64 -1.98
CA PHE A 126 3.85 -8.75 -2.99
C PHE A 126 2.69 -8.08 -3.73
N ALA A 127 2.74 -6.78 -3.90
CA ALA A 127 1.75 -6.02 -4.65
C ALA A 127 2.41 -5.01 -5.57
N VAL A 128 1.80 -4.83 -6.73
CA VAL A 128 2.28 -3.90 -7.75
C VAL A 128 1.33 -2.71 -7.78
N GLY A 129 1.85 -1.53 -7.46
CA GLY A 129 1.14 -0.26 -7.53
C GLY A 129 1.35 0.46 -8.86
N LYS A 130 0.83 1.66 -8.91
CA LYS A 130 1.02 2.54 -10.07
C LYS A 130 2.48 3.02 -10.17
N LEU A 131 3.03 3.50 -9.06
CA LEU A 131 4.37 4.09 -8.97
C LEU A 131 5.37 3.19 -8.25
N THR A 132 4.88 2.20 -7.48
CA THR A 132 5.71 1.44 -6.55
C THR A 132 5.40 -0.05 -6.56
N TYR A 133 6.35 -0.81 -6.04
CA TYR A 133 6.17 -2.18 -5.58
C TYR A 133 6.10 -2.18 -4.06
N MET A 134 5.24 -3.01 -3.50
CA MET A 134 5.12 -3.22 -2.07
C MET A 134 5.42 -4.67 -1.73
N LEU A 135 6.35 -4.86 -0.80
CA LEU A 135 6.72 -6.13 -0.20
C LEU A 135 6.33 -6.09 1.28
N GLU A 136 5.63 -7.10 1.74
CA GLU A 136 5.35 -7.29 3.16
C GLU A 136 5.97 -8.60 3.61
N LEU A 137 6.82 -8.52 4.62
CA LEU A 137 7.45 -9.66 5.24
C LEU A 137 6.56 -10.25 6.35
N LYS A 138 6.77 -11.51 6.69
CA LYS A 138 6.11 -12.19 7.84
C LYS A 138 6.38 -11.48 9.17
N SER A 139 7.49 -10.74 9.27
CA SER A 139 7.83 -9.87 10.39
C SER A 139 7.00 -8.57 10.46
N HIS A 140 6.00 -8.40 9.56
CA HIS A 140 5.24 -7.16 9.38
C HIS A 140 6.08 -5.95 8.91
N THR A 141 7.31 -6.18 8.50
CA THR A 141 8.12 -5.15 7.86
C THR A 141 7.59 -4.90 6.45
N VAL A 142 7.30 -3.65 6.15
CA VAL A 142 6.85 -3.24 4.83
C VAL A 142 7.94 -2.49 4.11
N VAL A 143 8.21 -2.89 2.88
CA VAL A 143 9.19 -2.27 1.99
C VAL A 143 8.47 -1.74 0.76
N ILE A 144 8.69 -0.48 0.43
CA ILE A 144 8.12 0.19 -0.73
C ILE A 144 9.27 0.51 -1.67
N VAL A 145 9.24 -0.05 -2.87
CA VAL A 145 10.29 0.14 -3.89
C VAL A 145 9.71 0.92 -5.06
N PRO A 146 10.17 2.15 -5.34
CA PRO A 146 9.66 2.94 -6.46
C PRO A 146 10.14 2.36 -7.79
N LYS A 147 9.24 2.29 -8.77
CA LYS A 147 9.56 1.76 -10.12
C LYS A 147 10.66 2.54 -10.79
N ARG A 148 10.78 3.84 -10.54
CA ARG A 148 11.85 4.68 -11.06
C ARG A 148 13.24 4.38 -10.51
N ALA A 149 13.35 3.60 -9.44
CA ALA A 149 14.65 3.20 -8.88
C ALA A 149 15.39 2.20 -9.78
N PHE A 150 14.67 1.51 -10.66
CA PHE A 150 15.27 0.59 -11.62
C PHE A 150 15.82 1.34 -12.83
N SER A 151 17.09 1.12 -13.14
CA SER A 151 17.77 1.78 -14.27
C SER A 151 17.32 1.23 -15.62
N ASN A 152 16.81 0.00 -15.66
CA ASN A 152 16.35 -0.66 -16.87
C ASN A 152 15.13 -1.57 -16.61
N SER A 153 14.40 -1.87 -17.69
CA SER A 153 13.21 -2.74 -17.62
C SER A 153 13.54 -4.21 -17.33
N ALA A 154 14.77 -4.64 -17.64
CA ALA A 154 15.20 -6.02 -17.40
C ALA A 154 15.37 -6.27 -15.89
N ASP A 155 15.94 -5.33 -15.14
CA ASP A 155 16.07 -5.42 -13.67
C ASP A 155 14.72 -5.33 -12.99
N GLN A 156 13.82 -4.50 -13.52
CA GLN A 156 12.45 -4.41 -13.05
C GLN A 156 11.71 -5.74 -13.22
N THR A 157 11.83 -6.38 -14.39
CA THR A 157 11.23 -7.69 -14.68
C THR A 157 11.82 -8.79 -13.80
N LYS A 158 13.14 -8.80 -13.61
CA LYS A 158 13.80 -9.74 -12.69
C LYS A 158 13.28 -9.57 -11.27
N PHE A 159 13.18 -8.33 -10.80
CA PHE A 159 12.62 -8.01 -9.49
C PHE A 159 11.19 -8.55 -9.34
N GLU A 160 10.30 -8.26 -10.30
CA GLU A 160 8.93 -8.76 -10.27
C GLU A 160 8.86 -10.30 -10.23
N ASN A 161 9.66 -10.96 -11.07
CA ASN A 161 9.67 -12.43 -11.16
C ASN A 161 10.20 -13.09 -9.88
N SER A 162 11.10 -12.43 -9.15
CA SER A 162 11.64 -12.95 -7.88
C SER A 162 10.58 -13.00 -6.77
N PHE A 163 9.53 -12.18 -6.86
CA PHE A 163 8.49 -12.06 -5.84
C PHE A 163 7.09 -12.49 -6.31
N LYS A 164 6.86 -12.66 -7.60
CA LYS A 164 5.63 -13.29 -8.14
C LYS A 164 5.69 -14.78 -7.86
N LYS A 165 4.91 -15.23 -6.93
CA LYS A 165 4.60 -16.66 -6.74
C LYS A 165 3.36 -17.02 -7.51
#